data_152070b0f8db43d6206cd46b5be6ef95
#
_entry.id   152070b0f8db43d6206cd46b5be6ef95
#
_cell.length_a   1.000
_cell.length_b   1.000
_cell.length_c   1.000
_cell.angle_alpha   90.00
_cell.angle_beta   90.00
_cell.angle_gamma   90.00
#
_symmetry.space_group_name_H-M   'P 1'
#
loop_
_entity.id
_entity.type
_entity.pdbx_description
1 polymer ?
#
loop_
_entity_poly.entity_id
_entity_poly.type
_entity_poly.pdbx_seq_one_letter_code
_entity_poly.pdbx_strand_id
1 'polypeptide(L)'
;MENLHWEPLAPACRVLVSREHTFNTDTILLAHFAAPKHKERCIDLGTGCGTISLLWQANYAPRHITAVELGEQAFSQALRSVSENGYEENIEVIRGDIRGESKKSFRTQR
;
A
#
# COMPACT_ATOMS: atom_id res chain seq x y z
N MET A 1 21.72 -8.70 0.71
CA MET A 1 20.84 -8.52 1.88
C MET A 1 20.20 -7.15 1.84
N GLU A 2 18.95 -7.09 2.13
CA GLU A 2 18.22 -5.83 2.11
C GLU A 2 18.58 -4.94 3.28
N ASN A 3 18.69 -3.65 3.03
CA ASN A 3 18.82 -2.66 4.08
C ASN A 3 17.44 -2.11 4.40
N LEU A 4 16.68 -2.89 5.14
CA LEU A 4 15.33 -2.48 5.50
C LEU A 4 15.36 -1.49 6.66
N HIS A 5 14.60 -0.44 6.54
CA HIS A 5 14.42 0.50 7.64
C HIS A 5 13.08 1.19 7.52
N TRP A 6 12.65 1.80 8.61
CA TRP A 6 11.36 2.46 8.69
C TRP A 6 11.51 3.93 8.41
N GLU A 7 10.63 4.46 7.58
CA GLU A 7 10.58 5.89 7.27
C GLU A 7 9.23 6.46 7.66
N PRO A 8 9.19 7.64 8.27
CA PRO A 8 7.91 8.24 8.62
C PRO A 8 7.18 8.75 7.38
N LEU A 9 5.88 8.56 7.33
CA LEU A 9 5.04 9.08 6.26
C LEU A 9 4.07 10.14 6.77
N ALA A 10 3.58 9.96 7.98
CA ALA A 10 2.63 10.85 8.63
C ALA A 10 2.89 10.74 10.12
N PRO A 11 2.29 11.62 10.93
CA PRO A 11 2.62 11.63 12.35
C PRO A 11 2.56 10.29 13.06
N ALA A 12 1.63 9.43 12.66
CA ALA A 12 1.51 8.12 13.30
C ALA A 12 1.58 7.00 12.28
N CYS A 13 2.28 7.22 11.17
CA CYS A 13 2.34 6.24 10.09
C CYS A 13 3.75 6.15 9.54
N ARG A 14 4.24 4.93 9.39
CA ARG A 14 5.57 4.73 8.82
C ARG A 14 5.56 3.55 7.88
N VAL A 15 6.53 3.53 6.99
CA VAL A 15 6.63 2.50 5.95
C VAL A 15 8.00 1.86 5.98
N LEU A 16 8.03 0.56 5.73
CA LEU A 16 9.28 -0.19 5.65
C LEU A 16 9.83 -0.05 4.23
N VAL A 17 11.03 0.50 4.13
CA VAL A 17 11.64 0.75 2.83
C VAL A 17 12.96 0.00 2.71
N SER A 18 13.36 -0.22 1.46
CA SER A 18 14.66 -0.78 1.14
C SER A 18 15.25 0.08 0.04
N ARG A 19 16.50 -0.22 -0.34
CA ARG A 19 17.13 0.54 -1.41
C ARG A 19 16.30 0.48 -2.69
N GLU A 20 15.75 -0.68 -3.00
CA GLU A 20 15.04 -0.87 -4.26
C GLU A 20 13.55 -0.56 -4.18
N HIS A 21 12.98 -0.58 -2.99
CA HIS A 21 11.56 -0.37 -2.83
C HIS A 21 11.34 0.70 -1.77
N THR A 22 11.26 1.92 -2.24
CA THR A 22 11.13 3.09 -1.39
C THR A 22 10.15 4.05 -2.06
N PHE A 23 10.13 5.28 -1.63
CA PHE A 23 9.25 6.30 -2.18
C PHE A 23 10.01 7.61 -2.31
N ASN A 24 9.42 8.54 -3.05
CA ASN A 24 9.99 9.87 -3.19
C ASN A 24 8.86 10.90 -3.11
N THR A 25 9.22 12.17 -3.32
CA THR A 25 8.24 13.24 -3.25
C THR A 25 7.11 13.05 -4.26
N ASP A 26 7.42 12.53 -5.45
CA ASP A 26 6.39 12.30 -6.47
C ASP A 26 5.37 11.28 -6.00
N THR A 27 5.81 10.24 -5.27
CA THR A 27 4.89 9.24 -4.73
C THR A 27 3.90 9.91 -3.77
N ILE A 28 4.40 10.77 -2.91
CA ILE A 28 3.57 11.45 -1.92
C ILE A 28 2.57 12.37 -2.61
N LEU A 29 3.03 13.11 -3.62
CA LEU A 29 2.15 13.99 -4.38
C LEU A 29 1.08 13.20 -5.11
N LEU A 30 1.44 12.08 -5.70
CA LEU A 30 0.48 11.24 -6.40
C LEU A 30 -0.60 10.73 -5.44
N ALA A 31 -0.20 10.30 -4.27
CA ALA A 31 -1.16 9.84 -3.26
C ALA A 31 -2.16 10.95 -2.93
N HIS A 32 -1.66 12.18 -2.85
CA HIS A 32 -2.51 13.32 -2.52
C HIS A 32 -3.47 13.65 -3.68
N PHE A 33 -2.96 13.65 -4.92
CA PHE A 33 -3.80 13.96 -6.07
C PHE A 33 -4.85 12.89 -6.32
N ALA A 34 -4.52 11.65 -6.04
CA ALA A 34 -5.45 10.53 -6.26
C ALA A 34 -6.22 10.17 -4.99
N ALA A 35 -6.33 11.11 -4.07
CA ALA A 35 -6.91 10.86 -2.77
C ALA A 35 -8.32 10.29 -2.87
N PRO A 36 -8.63 9.24 -2.13
CA PRO A 36 -9.96 8.67 -2.14
C PRO A 36 -10.93 9.50 -1.32
N LYS A 37 -12.20 9.33 -1.62
CA LYS A 37 -13.23 9.93 -0.82
C LYS A 37 -13.53 9.03 0.37
N HIS A 38 -14.09 9.62 1.40
CA HIS A 38 -14.51 8.88 2.58
C HIS A 38 -15.53 7.81 2.16
N LYS A 39 -15.36 6.59 2.69
CA LYS A 39 -16.22 5.44 2.42
C LYS A 39 -16.05 4.87 1.01
N GLU A 40 -15.09 5.33 0.26
CA GLU A 40 -14.80 4.80 -1.05
C GLU A 40 -13.95 3.53 -0.94
N ARG A 41 -14.15 2.59 -1.84
CA ARG A 41 -13.28 1.41 -1.95
C ARG A 41 -12.23 1.70 -3.01
N CYS A 42 -10.97 1.46 -2.67
CA CYS A 42 -9.86 1.84 -3.53
C CYS A 42 -8.99 0.64 -3.87
N ILE A 43 -8.37 0.72 -5.03
CA ILE A 43 -7.39 -0.28 -5.45
C ILE A 43 -6.10 0.45 -5.78
N ASP A 44 -5.01 -0.02 -5.20
CA ASP A 44 -3.68 0.52 -5.43
C ASP A 44 -2.88 -0.54 -6.20
N LEU A 45 -2.88 -0.44 -7.52
CA LEU A 45 -2.20 -1.42 -8.37
C LEU A 45 -0.72 -1.11 -8.43
N GLY A 46 0.10 -2.14 -8.19
CA GLY A 46 1.54 -1.93 -8.15
C GLY A 46 1.91 -1.12 -6.92
N THR A 47 1.41 -1.53 -5.77
CA THR A 47 1.55 -0.75 -4.53
C THR A 47 2.99 -0.57 -4.07
N GLY A 48 3.93 -1.37 -4.59
CA GLY A 48 5.31 -1.30 -4.14
C GLY A 48 5.41 -1.64 -2.67
N CYS A 49 6.12 -0.80 -1.91
CA CYS A 49 6.22 -1.00 -0.47
C CYS A 49 4.99 -0.51 0.29
N GLY A 50 3.98 -0.03 -0.43
CA GLY A 50 2.70 0.31 0.18
C GLY A 50 2.51 1.78 0.52
N THR A 51 3.39 2.66 0.08
CA THR A 51 3.37 4.06 0.49
C THR A 51 2.04 4.75 0.22
N ILE A 52 1.51 4.60 -1.00
CA ILE A 52 0.27 5.30 -1.36
C ILE A 52 -0.90 4.77 -0.52
N SER A 53 -1.01 3.46 -0.39
CA SER A 53 -2.07 2.86 0.42
C SER A 53 -2.01 3.32 1.87
N LEU A 54 -0.80 3.36 2.43
CA LEU A 54 -0.62 3.82 3.81
C LEU A 54 -1.01 5.27 3.98
N LEU A 55 -0.61 6.12 3.02
CA LEU A 55 -0.97 7.54 3.08
C LEU A 55 -2.48 7.73 2.93
N TRP A 56 -3.12 6.97 2.06
CA TRP A 56 -4.57 7.03 1.91
C TRP A 56 -5.26 6.68 3.22
N GLN A 57 -4.81 5.61 3.87
CA GLN A 57 -5.43 5.21 5.14
C GLN A 57 -5.19 6.24 6.22
N ALA A 58 -3.96 6.74 6.33
CA ALA A 58 -3.61 7.67 7.39
C ALA A 58 -4.33 9.01 7.25
N ASN A 59 -4.49 9.48 6.01
CA ASN A 59 -4.99 10.84 5.77
C ASN A 59 -6.46 10.91 5.40
N TYR A 60 -7.02 9.86 4.80
CA TYR A 60 -8.38 9.92 4.25
C TYR A 60 -9.28 8.82 4.75
N ALA A 61 -8.72 7.74 5.27
CA ALA A 61 -9.47 6.61 5.84
C ALA A 61 -10.63 6.17 4.96
N PRO A 62 -10.35 5.72 3.73
CA PRO A 62 -11.42 5.21 2.88
C PRO A 62 -12.00 3.94 3.47
N ARG A 63 -13.09 3.47 2.91
CA ARG A 63 -13.76 2.29 3.43
C ARG A 63 -12.87 1.06 3.37
N HIS A 64 -12.15 0.88 2.27
CA HIS A 64 -11.28 -0.28 2.09
C HIS A 64 -10.28 -0.02 1.00
N ILE A 65 -9.06 -0.50 1.18
CA ILE A 65 -8.00 -0.38 0.19
C ILE A 65 -7.52 -1.79 -0.15
N THR A 66 -7.49 -2.10 -1.44
CA THR A 66 -6.88 -3.32 -1.93
C THR A 66 -5.56 -2.93 -2.58
N ALA A 67 -4.46 -3.40 -2.01
CA ALA A 67 -3.12 -3.07 -2.50
C ALA A 67 -2.55 -4.31 -3.19
N VAL A 68 -2.21 -4.20 -4.46
CA VAL A 68 -1.78 -5.33 -5.27
C VAL A 68 -0.33 -5.14 -5.66
N GLU A 69 0.48 -6.16 -5.44
CA GLU A 69 1.90 -6.11 -5.78
C GLU A 69 2.38 -7.46 -6.27
N LEU A 70 3.06 -7.47 -7.41
CA LEU A 70 3.60 -8.68 -7.99
C LEU A 70 4.92 -9.11 -7.36
N GLY A 71 5.79 -8.16 -7.07
CA GLY A 71 7.13 -8.44 -6.58
C GLY A 71 7.14 -8.95 -5.15
N GLU A 72 7.87 -10.04 -4.92
CA GLU A 72 7.89 -10.68 -3.62
C GLU A 72 8.43 -9.77 -2.53
N GLN A 73 9.54 -9.09 -2.81
CA GLN A 73 10.18 -8.23 -1.83
C GLN A 73 9.29 -7.04 -1.48
N ALA A 74 8.77 -6.36 -2.50
CA ALA A 74 7.91 -5.20 -2.27
C ALA A 74 6.62 -5.61 -1.55
N PHE A 75 6.05 -6.74 -1.95
CA PHE A 75 4.86 -7.27 -1.29
C PHE A 75 5.12 -7.49 0.20
N SER A 76 6.26 -8.10 0.53
CA SER A 76 6.62 -8.36 1.92
C SER A 76 6.74 -7.04 2.71
N GLN A 77 7.36 -6.03 2.11
CA GLN A 77 7.49 -4.74 2.78
C GLN A 77 6.13 -4.09 3.01
N ALA A 78 5.26 -4.15 2.00
CA ALA A 78 3.92 -3.60 2.13
C ALA A 78 3.12 -4.31 3.22
N LEU A 79 3.20 -5.63 3.23
CA LEU A 79 2.48 -6.42 4.22
C LEU A 79 2.92 -6.09 5.64
N ARG A 80 4.23 -6.00 5.84
CA ARG A 80 4.78 -5.66 7.15
C ARG A 80 4.42 -4.24 7.57
N SER A 81 4.39 -3.32 6.61
CA SER A 81 4.04 -1.93 6.89
C SER A 81 2.58 -1.80 7.31
N VAL A 82 1.69 -2.52 6.64
CA VAL A 82 0.27 -2.50 6.99
C VAL A 82 0.10 -3.03 8.42
N SER A 83 0.78 -4.13 8.73
CA SER A 83 0.69 -4.73 10.07
C SER A 83 1.26 -3.81 11.14
N GLU A 84 2.41 -3.20 10.86
CA GLU A 84 3.06 -2.33 11.84
C GLU A 84 2.20 -1.13 12.21
N ASN A 85 1.43 -0.61 11.25
CA ASN A 85 0.58 0.54 11.49
C ASN A 85 -0.81 0.17 12.01
N GLY A 86 -1.10 -1.13 12.13
CA GLY A 86 -2.39 -1.57 12.61
C GLY A 86 -3.51 -1.39 11.61
N TYR A 87 -3.20 -1.45 10.32
CA TYR A 87 -4.18 -1.18 9.27
C TYR A 87 -4.71 -2.45 8.60
N GLU A 88 -4.50 -3.62 9.20
CA GLU A 88 -4.86 -4.90 8.55
C GLU A 88 -6.34 -5.00 8.20
N GLU A 89 -7.20 -4.36 8.97
CA GLU A 89 -8.63 -4.46 8.71
C GLU A 89 -9.08 -3.53 7.60
N ASN A 90 -8.25 -2.56 7.23
CA ASN A 90 -8.63 -1.57 6.23
C ASN A 90 -7.88 -1.74 4.92
N ILE A 91 -6.67 -2.30 4.97
CA ILE A 91 -5.85 -2.50 3.79
C ILE A 91 -5.56 -3.98 3.62
N GLU A 92 -5.98 -4.51 2.49
CA GLU A 92 -5.67 -5.89 2.15
C GLU A 92 -4.56 -5.88 1.10
N VAL A 93 -3.44 -6.54 1.41
CA VAL A 93 -2.31 -6.60 0.49
C VAL A 93 -2.36 -7.94 -0.22
N ILE A 94 -2.40 -7.90 -1.54
CA ILE A 94 -2.53 -9.10 -2.36
C ILE A 94 -1.31 -9.20 -3.26
N ARG A 95 -0.68 -10.37 -3.28
CA ARG A 95 0.39 -10.63 -4.22
C ARG A 95 -0.21 -11.22 -5.48
N GLY A 96 0.02 -10.59 -6.62
CA GLY A 96 -0.55 -11.10 -7.85
C GLY A 96 -0.12 -10.30 -9.05
N ASP A 97 -0.37 -10.89 -10.20
CA ASP A 97 -0.09 -10.29 -11.49
C ASP A 97 -1.36 -9.61 -11.98
N ILE A 98 -1.29 -8.31 -12.20
CA ILE A 98 -2.44 -7.54 -12.68
C ILE A 98 -3.07 -8.19 -13.90
N ARG A 99 -2.25 -8.70 -14.81
CA ARG A 99 -2.73 -9.28 -16.05
C ARG A 99 -3.31 -10.67 -15.88
N GLY A 100 -2.72 -11.47 -15.00
CA GLY A 100 -3.12 -12.85 -14.84
C GLY A 100 -4.00 -13.11 -13.65
N GLU A 101 -3.80 -12.34 -12.57
CA GLU A 101 -4.46 -12.61 -11.30
C GLU A 101 -5.53 -11.61 -10.94
N SER A 102 -5.64 -10.52 -11.69
CA SER A 102 -6.52 -9.43 -11.29
C SER A 102 -7.96 -9.88 -11.06
N LYS A 103 -8.50 -10.71 -11.93
CA LYS A 103 -9.89 -11.13 -11.78
C LYS A 103 -10.11 -11.91 -10.48
N LYS A 104 -9.21 -12.81 -10.17
CA LYS A 104 -9.30 -13.57 -8.94
C LYS A 104 -9.18 -12.66 -7.73
N SER A 105 -8.21 -11.76 -7.78
CA SER A 105 -7.98 -10.85 -6.67
C SER A 105 -9.19 -9.98 -6.43
N PHE A 106 -9.75 -9.43 -7.49
CA PHE A 106 -10.91 -8.54 -7.35
C PHE A 106 -12.12 -9.27 -6.77
N ARG A 107 -12.30 -10.53 -7.13
CA ARG A 107 -13.42 -11.30 -6.59
C ARG A 107 -13.28 -11.53 -5.10
N THR A 108 -12.05 -11.71 -4.62
CA THR A 108 -11.84 -11.96 -3.21
C THR A 108 -12.00 -10.71 -2.37
N GLN A 109 -12.25 -9.58 -3.00
CA GLN A 109 -12.39 -8.29 -2.31
C GLN A 109 -13.80 -7.96 -1.90
N ARG A 110 -14.60 -8.92 -1.70
CA ARG A 110 -15.99 -8.65 -1.34
C ARG A 110 -16.16 -8.21 0.08
#